data_721bc2eb1f4065d4caee58d2f2494ca3
#
_entry.id   721bc2eb1f4065d4caee58d2f2494ca3
#
_cell.length_a   1.000
_cell.length_b   1.000
_cell.length_c   1.000
_cell.angle_alpha   90.00
_cell.angle_beta   90.00
_cell.angle_gamma   90.00
#
_symmetry.space_group_name_H-M   'P 1'
#
loop_
_entity.id
_entity.type
_entity.pdbx_description
1 polymer ?
#
loop_
_entity_poly.entity_id
_entity_poly.type
_entity_poly.pdbx_seq_one_letter_code
_entity_poly.pdbx_strand_id
1 'polypeptide(L)'
;LKSLPVKGFDIKISRVVKSGIDACDFDVLLDQEHENHDHDMEYLHGHHGNSHGHEGHHHEHGHDTLDVYEHTHFHEHRVQEAHVNSHTHTETMHSNHGHHHHEHRGLNEIMEIIDHADMADRARSYAKKIFTILAEAEAKAHNVPEDQVHFHEVGAVDSIVDILSVAICMDDLDVEEVIVPRLCEGSGTIRCQHGILPVPVSNIVSAHHLKLHITPVQGELVTPTGAAIVAAFLTSEKLPEDFTVEKIGIGAGKRQYECPGILRAMLIRKSGDDSGTDVSTETDTIVKLESNIDDCTAETLGYVMECLYGAGAREANYMPVFMKKNRPAWLLTVLCKKEQIPAMEQIIFRETTTIGIRRQEMERTILKREKRTVTTPLGEVEVKVCTFDGKEYFYPEYESVKKLCKKTGMSYKEAYHMAVRG
;
A
#
# COMPACT_ATOMS: atom_id res chain seq x y z
N LEU A 1 -24.49 6.21 -10.70
CA LEU A 1 -24.92 4.99 -10.00
C LEU A 1 -26.35 4.55 -10.36
N LYS A 2 -27.33 5.45 -10.49
CA LYS A 2 -28.72 5.08 -10.88
C LYS A 2 -28.85 4.52 -12.30
N SER A 3 -27.85 4.67 -13.15
CA SER A 3 -27.79 4.10 -14.51
C SER A 3 -27.09 2.72 -14.57
N LEU A 4 -26.73 2.14 -13.42
CA LEU A 4 -26.11 0.83 -13.38
C LEU A 4 -27.07 -0.24 -13.93
N PRO A 5 -26.55 -1.24 -14.69
CA PRO A 5 -27.35 -2.35 -15.20
C PRO A 5 -27.72 -3.38 -14.10
N VAL A 6 -27.77 -2.93 -12.85
CA VAL A 6 -28.15 -3.72 -11.67
C VAL A 6 -29.43 -3.13 -11.12
N LYS A 7 -30.39 -3.99 -10.77
CA LYS A 7 -31.70 -3.61 -10.21
C LYS A 7 -31.75 -3.95 -8.73
N GLY A 8 -32.77 -3.43 -8.06
CA GLY A 8 -33.08 -3.81 -6.69
C GLY A 8 -32.35 -3.01 -5.62
N PHE A 9 -31.79 -1.84 -5.94
CA PHE A 9 -31.16 -0.97 -4.95
C PHE A 9 -31.56 0.50 -5.11
N ASP A 10 -31.48 1.25 -4.02
CA ASP A 10 -31.49 2.72 -4.00
C ASP A 10 -30.31 3.20 -3.12
N ILE A 11 -29.95 4.46 -3.24
CA ILE A 11 -28.81 5.04 -2.52
C ILE A 11 -29.32 6.17 -1.63
N LYS A 12 -28.94 6.11 -0.37
CA LYS A 12 -29.20 7.16 0.61
C LYS A 12 -27.91 7.71 1.16
N ILE A 13 -27.71 9.02 1.01
CA ILE A 13 -26.59 9.74 1.64
C ILE A 13 -27.16 10.58 2.76
N SER A 14 -26.68 10.37 3.97
CA SER A 14 -27.15 11.06 5.18
C SER A 14 -25.98 11.49 6.08
N ARG A 15 -26.31 12.17 7.17
CA ARG A 15 -25.35 12.55 8.22
C ARG A 15 -25.71 11.81 9.48
N VAL A 16 -24.70 11.24 10.12
CA VAL A 16 -24.85 10.52 11.40
C VAL A 16 -23.78 10.97 12.40
N VAL A 17 -24.09 10.84 13.67
CA VAL A 17 -23.14 11.17 14.74
C VAL A 17 -22.58 9.88 15.33
N LYS A 18 -21.28 9.67 15.19
CA LYS A 18 -20.53 8.56 15.80
C LYS A 18 -19.60 9.12 16.88
N SER A 19 -19.85 8.76 18.13
CA SER A 19 -19.06 9.25 19.29
C SER A 19 -18.88 10.79 19.33
N GLY A 20 -19.92 11.53 18.98
CA GLY A 20 -19.89 12.98 18.91
C GLY A 20 -19.30 13.59 17.64
N ILE A 21 -18.85 12.77 16.69
CA ILE A 21 -18.28 13.20 15.41
C ILE A 21 -19.37 13.10 14.32
N ASP A 22 -19.59 14.20 13.62
CA ASP A 22 -20.49 14.26 12.47
C ASP A 22 -19.82 13.60 11.24
N ALA A 23 -20.43 12.54 10.71
CA ALA A 23 -19.89 11.73 9.64
C ALA A 23 -20.91 11.52 8.51
N CYS A 24 -20.41 11.33 7.29
CA CYS A 24 -21.22 10.92 6.15
C CYS A 24 -21.58 9.45 6.31
N ASP A 25 -22.85 9.15 6.13
CA ASP A 25 -23.38 7.79 6.05
C ASP A 25 -23.87 7.54 4.63
N PHE A 26 -23.17 6.67 3.93
CA PHE A 26 -23.54 6.17 2.60
C PHE A 26 -24.19 4.82 2.78
N ASP A 27 -25.43 4.70 2.29
CA ASP A 27 -26.27 3.54 2.51
C ASP A 27 -26.82 3.04 1.17
N VAL A 28 -26.58 1.77 0.87
CA VAL A 28 -27.17 1.07 -0.26
C VAL A 28 -28.39 0.31 0.26
N LEU A 29 -29.57 0.80 -0.10
CA LEU A 29 -30.85 0.21 0.32
C LEU A 29 -31.23 -0.85 -0.71
N LEU A 30 -31.27 -2.11 -0.30
CA LEU A 30 -31.68 -3.23 -1.13
C LEU A 30 -33.21 -3.43 -1.01
N ASP A 31 -33.85 -3.90 -2.09
CA ASP A 31 -35.25 -4.32 -2.05
C ASP A 31 -35.37 -5.73 -1.40
N GLN A 32 -36.60 -6.17 -1.11
CA GLN A 32 -36.85 -7.43 -0.42
C GLN A 32 -36.38 -8.69 -1.19
N GLU A 33 -36.17 -8.60 -2.50
CA GLU A 33 -35.71 -9.72 -3.32
C GLU A 33 -34.17 -9.83 -3.29
N HIS A 34 -33.47 -8.73 -2.99
CA HIS A 34 -32.01 -8.63 -2.96
C HIS A 34 -31.46 -8.42 -1.55
N GLU A 35 -32.32 -8.41 -0.53
CA GLU A 35 -31.92 -8.21 0.86
C GLU A 35 -30.99 -9.32 1.31
N ASN A 36 -29.72 -8.96 1.50
CA ASN A 36 -28.71 -9.87 2.05
C ASN A 36 -29.02 -10.05 3.54
N HIS A 37 -29.51 -11.21 3.94
CA HIS A 37 -29.59 -11.59 5.34
C HIS A 37 -28.18 -11.90 5.86
N ASP A 38 -27.43 -10.83 6.10
CA ASP A 38 -26.14 -10.92 6.79
C ASP A 38 -26.44 -11.47 8.20
N HIS A 39 -25.97 -12.66 8.51
CA HIS A 39 -26.22 -13.33 9.80
C HIS A 39 -25.68 -12.54 11.01
N ASP A 40 -24.98 -11.44 10.77
CA ASP A 40 -24.50 -10.53 11.80
C ASP A 40 -25.52 -9.46 12.23
N MET A 41 -26.67 -9.30 11.56
CA MET A 41 -27.66 -8.29 11.92
C MET A 41 -28.27 -8.52 13.32
N GLU A 42 -28.40 -9.76 13.78
CA GLU A 42 -28.83 -10.09 15.14
C GLU A 42 -27.79 -9.70 16.21
N TYR A 43 -26.50 -9.77 15.86
CA TYR A 43 -25.40 -9.38 16.76
C TYR A 43 -25.23 -7.85 16.80
N LEU A 44 -25.54 -7.16 15.69
CA LEU A 44 -25.45 -5.70 15.57
C LEU A 44 -26.54 -4.96 16.35
N HIS A 45 -27.70 -5.59 16.56
CA HIS A 45 -28.87 -4.96 17.20
C HIS A 45 -29.03 -5.29 18.68
N GLY A 46 -28.08 -5.98 19.32
CA GLY A 46 -28.07 -6.27 20.76
C GLY A 46 -29.43 -6.72 21.29
N HIS A 47 -29.54 -7.94 21.76
CA HIS A 47 -30.73 -8.43 22.43
C HIS A 47 -31.28 -7.39 23.43
N HIS A 48 -32.39 -6.73 23.09
CA HIS A 48 -33.26 -6.15 24.09
C HIS A 48 -33.90 -7.32 24.84
N GLY A 49 -33.22 -7.72 25.91
CA GLY A 49 -33.72 -8.75 26.81
C GLY A 49 -35.05 -8.33 27.39
N ASN A 50 -36.11 -8.98 26.99
CA ASN A 50 -37.35 -9.01 27.76
C ASN A 50 -37.08 -9.74 29.08
N SER A 51 -36.90 -8.94 30.12
CA SER A 51 -36.89 -9.45 31.50
C SER A 51 -38.29 -9.96 31.89
N HIS A 52 -38.50 -11.26 31.78
CA HIS A 52 -39.55 -11.91 32.54
C HIS A 52 -39.01 -12.17 33.95
N GLY A 53 -39.55 -11.42 34.90
CA GLY A 53 -39.29 -11.62 36.31
C GLY A 53 -39.77 -13.01 36.78
N HIS A 54 -38.90 -13.73 37.46
CA HIS A 54 -39.27 -14.77 38.39
C HIS A 54 -38.70 -14.38 39.75
N GLU A 55 -39.64 -14.23 40.68
CA GLU A 55 -39.43 -14.02 42.11
C GLU A 55 -38.78 -15.24 42.78
N GLY A 56 -37.81 -14.95 43.60
CA GLY A 56 -37.52 -15.46 44.91
C GLY A 56 -37.27 -16.93 45.14
N HIS A 57 -36.06 -17.19 45.65
CA HIS A 57 -35.90 -17.87 46.93
C HIS A 57 -34.46 -17.72 47.42
N HIS A 58 -34.35 -17.12 48.62
CA HIS A 58 -33.13 -17.06 49.41
C HIS A 58 -32.74 -18.44 49.94
N HIS A 59 -31.44 -18.76 49.88
CA HIS A 59 -30.73 -19.55 50.85
C HIS A 59 -29.31 -19.05 50.99
N GLU A 60 -29.05 -18.48 52.18
CA GLU A 60 -27.70 -18.27 52.70
C GLU A 60 -27.09 -19.61 53.08
N HIS A 61 -25.85 -19.86 52.79
CA HIS A 61 -24.90 -20.52 53.69
C HIS A 61 -23.45 -20.13 53.26
N GLY A 62 -22.76 -19.71 54.30
CA GLY A 62 -21.40 -19.21 54.21
C GLY A 62 -20.33 -20.29 54.41
N HIS A 63 -19.14 -19.82 54.44
CA HIS A 63 -17.87 -20.36 54.94
C HIS A 63 -16.97 -21.19 54.02
N ASP A 64 -15.89 -20.61 53.66
CA ASP A 64 -14.49 -20.84 54.06
C ASP A 64 -13.60 -21.79 53.27
N THR A 65 -12.41 -21.23 53.00
CA THR A 65 -11.05 -21.81 52.92
C THR A 65 -10.57 -22.61 51.72
N LEU A 66 -9.57 -21.97 51.09
CA LEU A 66 -8.28 -22.48 50.54
C LEU A 66 -8.13 -24.00 50.45
N ASP A 67 -7.80 -24.49 49.25
CA ASP A 67 -6.60 -25.33 49.09
C ASP A 67 -6.18 -25.47 47.62
N VAL A 68 -4.88 -25.40 47.42
CA VAL A 68 -4.10 -25.62 46.21
C VAL A 68 -3.88 -27.11 46.02
N TYR A 69 -4.19 -27.69 44.88
CA TYR A 69 -3.53 -28.91 44.41
C TYR A 69 -3.39 -28.93 42.87
N GLU A 70 -2.13 -29.00 42.42
CA GLU A 70 -1.70 -29.47 41.11
C GLU A 70 -2.06 -30.95 40.93
N HIS A 71 -2.64 -31.29 39.79
CA HIS A 71 -2.52 -32.65 39.22
C HIS A 71 -2.45 -32.60 37.69
N THR A 72 -1.28 -32.90 37.18
CA THR A 72 -1.00 -33.35 35.82
C THR A 72 -1.52 -34.76 35.60
N HIS A 73 -2.35 -34.96 34.60
CA HIS A 73 -2.62 -36.28 34.03
C HIS A 73 -2.50 -36.28 32.51
N PHE A 74 -1.49 -37.01 32.04
CA PHE A 74 -1.35 -37.46 30.66
C PHE A 74 -2.38 -38.59 30.42
N HIS A 75 -3.15 -38.52 29.35
CA HIS A 75 -3.86 -39.67 28.76
C HIS A 75 -3.52 -39.75 27.26
N GLU A 76 -2.83 -40.83 26.93
CA GLU A 76 -2.73 -41.38 25.58
C GLU A 76 -4.10 -41.91 25.15
N HIS A 77 -4.59 -41.55 23.98
CA HIS A 77 -5.67 -42.26 23.30
C HIS A 77 -5.26 -42.78 21.92
N ARG A 78 -5.35 -44.06 21.87
CA ARG A 78 -5.16 -45.04 20.80
C ARG A 78 -6.14 -44.78 19.66
N VAL A 79 -5.61 -44.88 18.44
CA VAL A 79 -6.32 -44.83 17.15
C VAL A 79 -7.23 -46.06 17.07
N GLN A 80 -8.51 -45.91 16.75
CA GLN A 80 -9.39 -46.94 16.24
C GLN A 80 -10.03 -46.54 14.92
N GLU A 81 -10.04 -47.52 14.02
CA GLU A 81 -10.44 -47.45 12.61
C GLU A 81 -11.95 -47.15 12.45
N ALA A 82 -12.26 -46.38 11.42
CA ALA A 82 -13.62 -46.01 11.04
C ALA A 82 -14.25 -47.10 10.17
N HIS A 83 -15.38 -47.61 10.57
CA HIS A 83 -16.30 -48.43 9.75
C HIS A 83 -17.16 -47.53 8.84
N VAL A 84 -17.13 -47.85 7.56
CA VAL A 84 -18.01 -47.31 6.53
C VAL A 84 -19.38 -47.97 6.68
N ASN A 85 -20.42 -47.19 6.96
CA ASN A 85 -21.81 -47.63 6.84
C ASN A 85 -22.52 -46.77 5.78
N SER A 86 -22.85 -47.41 4.67
CA SER A 86 -23.73 -46.87 3.62
C SER A 86 -25.19 -47.03 4.08
N HIS A 87 -25.88 -45.90 4.23
CA HIS A 87 -27.35 -45.92 4.34
C HIS A 87 -27.94 -45.13 3.14
N THR A 88 -28.63 -45.91 2.30
CA THR A 88 -29.59 -45.45 1.30
C THR A 88 -30.83 -44.94 2.03
N HIS A 89 -31.18 -43.66 1.86
CA HIS A 89 -32.51 -43.16 2.25
C HIS A 89 -33.31 -42.74 1.04
N THR A 90 -34.47 -43.35 0.97
CA THR A 90 -35.58 -43.13 0.04
C THR A 90 -36.17 -41.74 0.22
N GLU A 91 -36.43 -41.10 -0.91
CA GLU A 91 -37.12 -39.80 -0.99
C GLU A 91 -38.54 -39.88 -0.42
N THR A 92 -38.84 -38.98 0.51
CA THR A 92 -40.22 -38.55 0.80
C THR A 92 -40.29 -37.06 0.63
N MET A 93 -41.10 -36.65 -0.35
CA MET A 93 -41.47 -35.26 -0.60
C MET A 93 -42.18 -34.63 0.60
N HIS A 94 -41.61 -33.52 1.13
CA HIS A 94 -42.41 -32.54 1.87
C HIS A 94 -41.94 -31.13 1.59
N SER A 95 -42.89 -30.38 0.99
CA SER A 95 -43.25 -28.98 1.15
C SER A 95 -42.12 -27.90 1.13
N ASN A 96 -42.09 -27.20 0.01
CA ASN A 96 -42.02 -25.76 -0.16
C ASN A 96 -41.41 -24.96 1.02
N HIS A 97 -40.13 -24.89 1.09
CA HIS A 97 -39.43 -23.75 1.67
C HIS A 97 -38.80 -22.99 0.48
N GLY A 98 -39.18 -21.74 0.31
CA GLY A 98 -38.65 -20.88 -0.71
C GLY A 98 -37.11 -20.79 -0.52
N HIS A 99 -36.40 -21.42 -1.44
CA HIS A 99 -34.98 -21.19 -1.57
C HIS A 99 -34.81 -19.75 -2.11
N HIS A 100 -34.45 -18.82 -1.24
CA HIS A 100 -33.91 -17.55 -1.67
C HIS A 100 -32.61 -17.86 -2.40
N HIS A 101 -32.61 -17.68 -3.71
CA HIS A 101 -31.40 -17.76 -4.54
C HIS A 101 -30.52 -16.56 -4.18
N HIS A 102 -29.46 -16.78 -3.42
CA HIS A 102 -28.37 -15.83 -3.35
C HIS A 102 -27.74 -15.78 -4.75
N GLU A 103 -27.79 -14.64 -5.40
CA GLU A 103 -27.12 -14.42 -6.68
C GLU A 103 -25.59 -14.36 -6.43
N HIS A 104 -24.92 -15.50 -6.54
CA HIS A 104 -23.47 -15.57 -6.54
C HIS A 104 -22.97 -15.17 -7.93
N ARG A 105 -22.38 -13.97 -8.04
CA ARG A 105 -21.82 -13.50 -9.30
C ARG A 105 -20.35 -13.87 -9.40
N GLY A 106 -19.95 -14.33 -10.60
CA GLY A 106 -18.55 -14.53 -10.93
C GLY A 106 -17.87 -13.23 -11.37
N LEU A 107 -16.54 -13.23 -11.41
CA LEU A 107 -15.76 -12.08 -11.84
C LEU A 107 -16.18 -11.55 -13.22
N ASN A 108 -16.44 -12.45 -14.19
CA ASN A 108 -16.81 -12.07 -15.55
C ASN A 108 -18.13 -11.29 -15.60
N GLU A 109 -19.13 -11.72 -14.84
CA GLU A 109 -20.42 -11.03 -14.75
C GLU A 109 -20.28 -9.63 -14.15
N ILE A 110 -19.43 -9.48 -13.13
CA ILE A 110 -19.14 -8.16 -12.54
C ILE A 110 -18.40 -7.27 -13.53
N MET A 111 -17.44 -7.81 -14.28
CA MET A 111 -16.72 -7.06 -15.31
C MET A 111 -17.68 -6.57 -16.42
N GLU A 112 -18.68 -7.37 -16.81
CA GLU A 112 -19.71 -6.96 -17.75
C GLU A 112 -20.60 -5.84 -17.19
N ILE A 113 -20.98 -5.91 -15.90
CA ILE A 113 -21.72 -4.83 -15.22
C ILE A 113 -20.91 -3.52 -15.27
N ILE A 114 -19.61 -3.58 -14.96
CA ILE A 114 -18.73 -2.42 -14.97
C ILE A 114 -18.59 -1.85 -16.40
N ASP A 115 -18.49 -2.70 -17.42
CA ASP A 115 -18.36 -2.27 -18.81
C ASP A 115 -19.59 -1.55 -19.33
N HIS A 116 -20.77 -1.95 -18.88
CA HIS A 116 -22.03 -1.32 -19.26
C HIS A 116 -22.46 -0.13 -18.38
N ALA A 117 -21.72 0.13 -17.28
CA ALA A 117 -21.98 1.27 -16.41
C ALA A 117 -21.64 2.59 -17.11
N ASP A 118 -22.50 3.60 -16.95
CA ASP A 118 -22.27 4.96 -17.42
C ASP A 118 -21.32 5.70 -16.46
N MET A 119 -20.01 5.61 -16.74
CA MET A 119 -18.92 6.19 -15.93
C MET A 119 -17.72 6.52 -16.81
N ALA A 120 -16.85 7.40 -16.30
CA ALA A 120 -15.59 7.74 -16.96
C ALA A 120 -14.68 6.50 -17.10
N ASP A 121 -13.86 6.45 -18.15
CA ASP A 121 -12.97 5.33 -18.42
C ASP A 121 -11.94 5.09 -17.28
N ARG A 122 -11.49 6.17 -16.63
CA ARG A 122 -10.57 6.09 -15.48
C ARG A 122 -11.27 5.46 -14.27
N ALA A 123 -12.48 5.88 -13.94
CA ALA A 123 -13.28 5.28 -12.88
C ALA A 123 -13.58 3.80 -13.16
N ARG A 124 -13.89 3.47 -14.42
CA ARG A 124 -14.08 2.08 -14.89
C ARG A 124 -12.83 1.22 -14.65
N SER A 125 -11.67 1.77 -15.00
CA SER A 125 -10.37 1.10 -14.76
C SER A 125 -10.11 0.86 -13.28
N TYR A 126 -10.43 1.82 -12.42
CA TYR A 126 -10.32 1.69 -10.97
C TYR A 126 -11.22 0.58 -10.41
N ALA A 127 -12.48 0.57 -10.81
CA ALA A 127 -13.42 -0.45 -10.37
C ALA A 127 -12.95 -1.86 -10.78
N LYS A 128 -12.54 -2.05 -12.02
CA LYS A 128 -11.99 -3.32 -12.51
C LYS A 128 -10.76 -3.76 -11.72
N LYS A 129 -9.85 -2.83 -11.42
CA LYS A 129 -8.64 -3.13 -10.62
C LYS A 129 -9.01 -3.62 -9.23
N ILE A 130 -9.98 -3.00 -8.55
CA ILE A 130 -10.42 -3.42 -7.21
C ILE A 130 -11.01 -4.83 -7.25
N PHE A 131 -11.90 -5.13 -8.22
CA PHE A 131 -12.48 -6.48 -8.34
C PHE A 131 -11.47 -7.54 -8.74
N THR A 132 -10.46 -7.22 -9.54
CA THR A 132 -9.36 -8.14 -9.83
C THR A 132 -8.60 -8.51 -8.56
N ILE A 133 -8.25 -7.53 -7.72
CA ILE A 133 -7.59 -7.76 -6.42
C ILE A 133 -8.44 -8.66 -5.51
N LEU A 134 -9.74 -8.44 -5.48
CA LEU A 134 -10.65 -9.28 -4.70
C LEU A 134 -10.71 -10.70 -5.25
N ALA A 135 -10.79 -10.86 -6.57
CA ALA A 135 -10.82 -12.18 -7.21
C ALA A 135 -9.53 -12.97 -6.96
N GLU A 136 -8.37 -12.35 -7.06
CA GLU A 136 -7.08 -12.96 -6.73
C GLU A 136 -7.04 -13.45 -5.27
N ALA A 137 -7.58 -12.68 -4.35
CA ALA A 137 -7.64 -13.04 -2.93
C ALA A 137 -8.59 -14.20 -2.66
N GLU A 138 -9.77 -14.21 -3.26
CA GLU A 138 -10.75 -15.29 -3.18
C GLU A 138 -10.24 -16.57 -3.84
N ALA A 139 -9.65 -16.46 -5.05
CA ALA A 139 -9.04 -17.58 -5.75
C ALA A 139 -8.00 -18.30 -4.86
N LYS A 140 -7.16 -17.50 -4.19
CA LYS A 140 -6.15 -18.01 -3.25
C LYS A 140 -6.78 -18.61 -2.00
N ALA A 141 -7.82 -18.00 -1.45
CA ALA A 141 -8.49 -18.50 -0.24
C ALA A 141 -9.17 -19.85 -0.47
N HIS A 142 -9.80 -20.00 -1.62
CA HIS A 142 -10.54 -21.21 -2.01
C HIS A 142 -9.71 -22.21 -2.80
N ASN A 143 -8.47 -21.88 -3.16
CA ASN A 143 -7.58 -22.68 -4.00
C ASN A 143 -8.24 -23.10 -5.33
N VAL A 144 -8.87 -22.12 -6.01
CA VAL A 144 -9.50 -22.26 -7.32
C VAL A 144 -8.87 -21.29 -8.32
N PRO A 145 -8.94 -21.54 -9.64
CA PRO A 145 -8.58 -20.54 -10.64
C PRO A 145 -9.45 -19.29 -10.55
N GLU A 146 -8.89 -18.12 -10.92
CA GLU A 146 -9.58 -16.81 -10.84
C GLU A 146 -10.87 -16.76 -11.68
N ASP A 147 -10.91 -17.44 -12.81
CA ASP A 147 -12.08 -17.54 -13.69
C ASP A 147 -13.21 -18.40 -13.13
N GLN A 148 -12.95 -19.16 -12.05
CA GLN A 148 -13.92 -19.98 -11.34
C GLN A 148 -14.30 -19.40 -9.96
N VAL A 149 -13.84 -18.18 -9.67
CA VAL A 149 -14.21 -17.51 -8.43
C VAL A 149 -15.69 -17.10 -8.48
N HIS A 150 -16.42 -17.49 -7.45
CA HIS A 150 -17.74 -16.97 -7.14
C HIS A 150 -17.65 -16.17 -5.86
N PHE A 151 -17.99 -14.90 -5.94
CA PHE A 151 -17.97 -14.03 -4.77
C PHE A 151 -19.18 -14.37 -3.87
N HIS A 152 -18.89 -14.73 -2.63
CA HIS A 152 -19.93 -15.06 -1.65
C HIS A 152 -20.53 -13.80 -1.01
N GLU A 153 -19.72 -12.81 -0.71
CA GLU A 153 -20.12 -11.56 -0.06
C GLU A 153 -19.95 -10.36 -0.99
N VAL A 154 -18.80 -10.26 -1.68
CA VAL A 154 -18.42 -9.12 -2.52
C VAL A 154 -19.16 -9.07 -3.86
N GLY A 155 -19.80 -10.16 -4.30
CA GLY A 155 -20.65 -10.23 -5.49
C GLY A 155 -22.06 -9.69 -5.29
N ALA A 156 -22.43 -9.33 -4.09
CA ALA A 156 -23.73 -8.74 -3.77
C ALA A 156 -23.84 -7.30 -4.33
N VAL A 157 -25.05 -6.86 -4.54
CA VAL A 157 -25.35 -5.58 -5.20
C VAL A 157 -24.79 -4.38 -4.43
N ASP A 158 -24.87 -4.40 -3.11
CA ASP A 158 -24.31 -3.37 -2.22
C ASP A 158 -22.79 -3.20 -2.37
N SER A 159 -22.05 -4.30 -2.37
CA SER A 159 -20.60 -4.28 -2.57
C SER A 159 -20.20 -3.76 -3.95
N ILE A 160 -20.96 -4.12 -5.00
CA ILE A 160 -20.74 -3.59 -6.36
C ILE A 160 -20.96 -2.07 -6.37
N VAL A 161 -22.05 -1.60 -5.77
CA VAL A 161 -22.39 -0.18 -5.71
C VAL A 161 -21.36 0.60 -4.89
N ASP A 162 -20.89 0.05 -3.77
CA ASP A 162 -19.86 0.65 -2.93
C ASP A 162 -18.55 0.84 -3.70
N ILE A 163 -18.06 -0.21 -4.37
CA ILE A 163 -16.80 -0.18 -5.13
C ILE A 163 -16.89 0.81 -6.30
N LEU A 164 -18.00 0.80 -7.04
CA LEU A 164 -18.21 1.74 -8.14
C LEU A 164 -18.30 3.19 -7.63
N SER A 165 -18.92 3.40 -6.47
CA SER A 165 -19.02 4.72 -5.83
C SER A 165 -17.64 5.26 -5.47
N VAL A 166 -16.79 4.42 -4.86
CA VAL A 166 -15.40 4.79 -4.53
C VAL A 166 -14.62 5.09 -5.80
N ALA A 167 -14.73 4.27 -6.84
CA ALA A 167 -14.03 4.47 -8.10
C ALA A 167 -14.41 5.81 -8.77
N ILE A 168 -15.69 6.18 -8.76
CA ILE A 168 -16.19 7.46 -9.28
C ILE A 168 -15.67 8.62 -8.42
N CYS A 169 -15.74 8.51 -7.08
CA CYS A 169 -15.24 9.55 -6.19
C CYS A 169 -13.74 9.78 -6.34
N MET A 170 -12.94 8.71 -6.50
CA MET A 170 -11.49 8.83 -6.70
C MET A 170 -11.13 9.43 -8.07
N ASP A 171 -11.94 9.18 -9.09
CA ASP A 171 -11.81 9.84 -10.39
C ASP A 171 -12.10 11.35 -10.30
N ASP A 172 -13.18 11.73 -9.60
CA ASP A 172 -13.59 13.12 -9.40
C ASP A 172 -12.61 13.92 -8.54
N LEU A 173 -12.02 13.29 -7.53
CA LEU A 173 -11.01 13.91 -6.66
C LEU A 173 -9.73 14.25 -7.40
N ASP A 174 -9.40 13.55 -8.48
CA ASP A 174 -8.23 13.76 -9.36
C ASP A 174 -6.91 13.93 -8.60
N VAL A 175 -6.69 13.09 -7.60
CA VAL A 175 -5.49 13.12 -6.77
C VAL A 175 -4.33 12.41 -7.45
N GLU A 176 -3.13 12.98 -7.34
CA GLU A 176 -1.90 12.41 -7.92
C GLU A 176 -1.33 11.27 -7.07
N GLU A 177 -1.56 11.32 -5.76
CA GLU A 177 -0.98 10.37 -4.82
C GLU A 177 -1.97 10.01 -3.72
N VAL A 178 -2.01 8.73 -3.37
CA VAL A 178 -2.80 8.21 -2.24
C VAL A 178 -1.86 7.63 -1.21
N ILE A 179 -1.86 8.22 -0.02
CA ILE A 179 -0.93 7.89 1.05
C ILE A 179 -1.68 7.15 2.16
N VAL A 180 -1.29 5.91 2.43
CA VAL A 180 -1.82 5.12 3.55
C VAL A 180 -0.65 4.56 4.35
N PRO A 181 -0.25 5.21 5.45
CA PRO A 181 0.92 4.77 6.24
C PRO A 181 0.73 3.38 6.85
N ARG A 182 -0.47 3.08 7.28
CA ARG A 182 -0.87 1.77 7.82
C ARG A 182 -2.38 1.69 7.93
N LEU A 183 -2.91 0.48 7.88
CA LEU A 183 -4.30 0.17 8.23
C LEU A 183 -4.38 -0.21 9.72
N CYS A 184 -5.42 0.26 10.40
CA CYS A 184 -5.70 -0.14 11.78
C CYS A 184 -6.72 -1.28 11.75
N GLU A 185 -6.30 -2.47 12.18
CA GLU A 185 -7.13 -3.67 12.20
C GLU A 185 -7.51 -4.03 13.64
N GLY A 186 -8.66 -4.69 13.79
CA GLY A 186 -9.09 -5.21 15.08
C GLY A 186 -8.43 -6.54 15.45
N SER A 187 -9.02 -7.22 16.40
CA SER A 187 -8.55 -8.51 16.93
C SER A 187 -9.73 -9.42 17.26
N GLY A 188 -9.43 -10.68 17.58
CA GLY A 188 -10.46 -11.68 17.91
C GLY A 188 -10.97 -12.43 16.70
N THR A 189 -12.28 -12.63 16.61
CA THR A 189 -12.92 -13.41 15.55
C THR A 189 -14.15 -12.70 15.01
N ILE A 190 -14.50 -13.00 13.76
CA ILE A 190 -15.77 -12.60 13.15
C ILE A 190 -16.53 -13.84 12.68
N ARG A 191 -17.85 -13.69 12.54
CA ARG A 191 -18.72 -14.68 11.90
C ARG A 191 -19.02 -14.19 10.48
N CYS A 192 -18.76 -15.02 9.49
CA CYS A 192 -19.07 -14.79 8.08
C CYS A 192 -19.70 -16.04 7.47
N GLN A 193 -19.96 -16.05 6.17
CA GLN A 193 -20.52 -17.22 5.47
C GLN A 193 -19.64 -18.48 5.62
N HIS A 194 -18.34 -18.33 5.81
CA HIS A 194 -17.38 -19.42 6.04
C HIS A 194 -17.30 -19.88 7.51
N GLY A 195 -18.17 -19.35 8.39
CA GLY A 195 -18.17 -19.66 9.82
C GLY A 195 -17.43 -18.61 10.65
N ILE A 196 -16.82 -19.03 11.77
CA ILE A 196 -16.07 -18.15 12.67
C ILE A 196 -14.60 -18.16 12.24
N LEU A 197 -14.10 -17.00 11.78
CA LEU A 197 -12.74 -16.81 11.33
C LEU A 197 -11.98 -15.82 12.24
N PRO A 198 -10.65 -16.00 12.40
CA PRO A 198 -9.83 -15.04 13.13
C PRO A 198 -9.63 -13.76 12.29
N VAL A 199 -9.48 -12.62 12.97
CA VAL A 199 -9.12 -11.33 12.36
C VAL A 199 -7.59 -11.18 12.40
N PRO A 200 -6.92 -10.74 11.31
CA PRO A 200 -7.45 -10.34 10.01
C PRO A 200 -7.80 -11.54 9.10
N VAL A 201 -8.90 -11.43 8.37
CA VAL A 201 -9.39 -12.50 7.48
C VAL A 201 -8.76 -12.42 6.09
N SER A 202 -8.51 -11.22 5.59
CA SER A 202 -8.20 -11.00 4.18
C SER A 202 -6.77 -11.36 3.78
N ASN A 203 -6.62 -12.16 2.73
CA ASN A 203 -5.34 -12.44 2.06
C ASN A 203 -4.76 -11.23 1.30
N ILE A 204 -5.56 -10.20 1.03
CA ILE A 204 -5.17 -8.99 0.28
C ILE A 204 -4.01 -8.27 0.98
N VAL A 205 -4.07 -8.20 2.31
CA VAL A 205 -3.04 -7.54 3.12
C VAL A 205 -1.66 -8.14 2.87
N SER A 206 -1.56 -9.49 2.82
CA SER A 206 -0.28 -10.17 2.57
C SER A 206 0.14 -10.12 1.11
N ALA A 207 -0.81 -10.21 0.17
CA ALA A 207 -0.53 -10.18 -1.27
C ALA A 207 0.00 -8.83 -1.74
N HIS A 208 -0.52 -7.74 -1.17
CA HIS A 208 -0.14 -6.37 -1.53
C HIS A 208 0.77 -5.70 -0.49
N HIS A 209 1.32 -6.46 0.47
CA HIS A 209 2.25 -5.99 1.49
C HIS A 209 1.75 -4.77 2.29
N LEU A 210 0.43 -4.68 2.53
CA LEU A 210 -0.16 -3.57 3.27
C LEU A 210 0.27 -3.61 4.73
N LYS A 211 0.67 -2.47 5.28
CA LYS A 211 1.07 -2.37 6.69
C LYS A 211 -0.16 -2.37 7.59
N LEU A 212 -0.19 -3.30 8.54
CA LEU A 212 -1.21 -3.39 9.58
C LEU A 212 -0.70 -2.91 10.94
N HIS A 213 -1.59 -2.29 11.69
CA HIS A 213 -1.48 -2.07 13.12
C HIS A 213 -2.66 -2.73 13.81
N ILE A 214 -2.38 -3.80 14.57
CA ILE A 214 -3.42 -4.51 15.31
C ILE A 214 -3.79 -3.71 16.56
N THR A 215 -5.09 -3.45 16.70
CA THR A 215 -5.67 -2.73 17.84
C THR A 215 -6.34 -3.71 18.81
N PRO A 216 -6.60 -3.31 20.07
CA PRO A 216 -7.34 -4.16 21.02
C PRO A 216 -8.85 -4.25 20.71
N VAL A 217 -9.35 -3.51 19.74
CA VAL A 217 -10.77 -3.50 19.37
C VAL A 217 -11.19 -4.88 18.87
N GLN A 218 -12.26 -5.43 19.44
CA GLN A 218 -12.78 -6.73 19.02
C GLN A 218 -13.61 -6.60 17.74
N GLY A 219 -13.25 -7.39 16.73
CA GLY A 219 -13.90 -7.45 15.43
C GLY A 219 -13.02 -6.94 14.28
N GLU A 220 -13.53 -7.02 13.06
CA GLU A 220 -12.87 -6.64 11.83
C GLU A 220 -13.06 -5.15 11.55
N LEU A 221 -11.98 -4.40 11.51
CA LEU A 221 -11.99 -2.98 11.13
C LEU A 221 -11.60 -2.77 9.66
N VAL A 222 -10.87 -3.73 9.07
CA VAL A 222 -10.41 -3.71 7.68
C VAL A 222 -11.06 -4.85 6.92
N THR A 223 -12.18 -4.56 6.27
CA THR A 223 -12.89 -5.54 5.44
C THR A 223 -12.09 -5.90 4.17
N PRO A 224 -12.33 -7.06 3.55
CA PRO A 224 -11.71 -7.42 2.27
C PRO A 224 -11.87 -6.33 1.20
N THR A 225 -13.07 -5.76 1.06
CA THR A 225 -13.36 -4.64 0.14
C THR A 225 -12.51 -3.41 0.47
N GLY A 226 -12.43 -3.02 1.75
CA GLY A 226 -11.61 -1.89 2.18
C GLY A 226 -10.12 -2.11 1.91
N ALA A 227 -9.60 -3.30 2.17
CA ALA A 227 -8.23 -3.67 1.85
C ALA A 227 -7.95 -3.62 0.33
N ALA A 228 -8.87 -4.11 -0.50
CA ALA A 228 -8.74 -4.08 -1.96
C ALA A 228 -8.73 -2.65 -2.52
N ILE A 229 -9.60 -1.78 -1.99
CA ILE A 229 -9.62 -0.36 -2.34
C ILE A 229 -8.26 0.28 -2.02
N VAL A 230 -7.75 0.07 -0.82
CA VAL A 230 -6.43 0.60 -0.45
C VAL A 230 -5.34 0.05 -1.35
N ALA A 231 -5.30 -1.26 -1.61
CA ALA A 231 -4.33 -1.89 -2.49
C ALA A 231 -4.40 -1.35 -3.93
N ALA A 232 -5.60 -1.01 -4.41
CA ALA A 232 -5.78 -0.46 -5.74
C ALA A 232 -5.23 0.96 -5.90
N PHE A 233 -5.32 1.78 -4.86
CA PHE A 233 -4.99 3.21 -4.93
C PHE A 233 -3.67 3.59 -4.27
N LEU A 234 -3.16 2.80 -3.32
CA LEU A 234 -1.95 3.11 -2.57
C LEU A 234 -0.77 3.40 -3.50
N THR A 235 -0.20 4.59 -3.38
CA THR A 235 1.02 5.02 -4.09
C THR A 235 2.19 5.26 -3.14
N SER A 236 1.91 5.63 -1.88
CA SER A 236 2.93 5.91 -0.87
C SER A 236 2.45 5.52 0.52
N GLU A 237 3.38 5.03 1.35
CA GLU A 237 3.14 4.75 2.77
C GLU A 237 3.73 5.83 3.69
N LYS A 238 4.47 6.79 3.13
CA LYS A 238 5.15 7.84 3.90
C LYS A 238 4.43 9.16 3.74
N LEU A 239 3.90 9.70 4.84
CA LEU A 239 3.39 11.07 4.86
C LEU A 239 4.54 12.06 4.63
N PRO A 240 4.30 13.17 3.90
CA PRO A 240 5.24 14.29 3.84
C PRO A 240 5.54 14.83 5.24
N GLU A 241 6.73 15.37 5.44
CA GLU A 241 7.09 16.00 6.73
C GLU A 241 6.22 17.23 6.99
N ASP A 242 6.04 18.06 5.95
CA ASP A 242 5.19 19.24 5.98
C ASP A 242 4.13 19.18 4.88
N PHE A 243 2.88 19.44 5.24
CA PHE A 243 1.76 19.53 4.32
C PHE A 243 0.64 20.38 4.88
N THR A 244 -0.17 20.94 4.00
CA THR A 244 -1.40 21.66 4.37
C THR A 244 -2.60 20.75 4.16
N VAL A 245 -3.49 20.67 5.15
CA VAL A 245 -4.76 19.96 5.02
C VAL A 245 -5.78 20.91 4.38
N GLU A 246 -6.25 20.59 3.19
CA GLU A 246 -7.24 21.38 2.47
C GLU A 246 -8.66 20.99 2.82
N LYS A 247 -8.94 19.70 2.91
CA LYS A 247 -10.28 19.17 3.23
C LYS A 247 -10.14 17.90 4.07
N ILE A 248 -11.15 17.66 4.91
CA ILE A 248 -11.29 16.41 5.67
C ILE A 248 -12.67 15.85 5.39
N GLY A 249 -12.72 14.60 4.97
CA GLY A 249 -13.94 13.81 4.88
C GLY A 249 -13.96 12.72 5.96
N ILE A 250 -15.13 12.49 6.56
CA ILE A 250 -15.34 11.44 7.55
C ILE A 250 -16.52 10.60 7.10
N GLY A 251 -16.31 9.32 6.88
CA GLY A 251 -17.33 8.32 6.58
C GLY A 251 -17.59 7.42 7.80
N ALA A 252 -18.85 7.10 8.04
CA ALA A 252 -19.26 6.23 9.13
C ALA A 252 -19.46 4.78 8.67
N GLY A 253 -18.86 3.82 9.35
CA GLY A 253 -19.20 2.41 9.21
C GLY A 253 -20.49 2.07 9.95
N LYS A 254 -21.18 1.00 9.54
CA LYS A 254 -22.44 0.56 10.16
C LYS A 254 -22.21 -0.11 11.51
N ARG A 255 -21.15 -0.89 11.65
CA ARG A 255 -20.84 -1.64 12.88
C ARG A 255 -20.54 -0.72 14.07
N GLN A 256 -20.84 -1.20 15.27
CA GLN A 256 -20.54 -0.49 16.51
C GLN A 256 -19.38 -1.16 17.21
N TYR A 257 -18.40 -0.36 17.60
CA TYR A 257 -17.20 -0.78 18.33
C TYR A 257 -17.00 0.09 19.57
N GLU A 258 -16.08 -0.28 20.43
CA GLU A 258 -15.64 0.55 21.56
C GLU A 258 -15.05 1.89 21.11
N CYS A 259 -14.45 1.93 19.92
CA CYS A 259 -14.01 3.15 19.24
C CYS A 259 -15.01 3.54 18.13
N PRO A 260 -15.03 4.81 17.69
CA PRO A 260 -15.86 5.20 16.58
C PRO A 260 -15.40 4.48 15.30
N GLY A 261 -16.29 3.66 14.70
CA GLY A 261 -16.08 3.02 13.41
C GLY A 261 -16.21 4.05 12.28
N ILE A 262 -15.15 4.81 12.04
CA ILE A 262 -15.09 5.87 11.03
C ILE A 262 -13.85 5.75 10.17
N LEU A 263 -13.96 6.13 8.90
CA LEU A 263 -12.85 6.39 8.00
C LEU A 263 -12.65 7.89 7.86
N ARG A 264 -11.43 8.37 8.06
CA ARG A 264 -11.05 9.76 7.83
C ARG A 264 -10.14 9.85 6.62
N ALA A 265 -10.59 10.55 5.59
CA ALA A 265 -9.80 10.93 4.43
C ALA A 265 -9.39 12.41 4.53
N MET A 266 -8.15 12.73 4.20
CA MET A 266 -7.63 14.08 4.16
C MET A 266 -7.12 14.40 2.77
N LEU A 267 -7.64 15.45 2.15
CA LEU A 267 -7.02 16.04 0.97
C LEU A 267 -5.91 16.96 1.48
N ILE A 268 -4.69 16.63 1.12
CA ILE A 268 -3.51 17.37 1.55
C ILE A 268 -2.76 17.94 0.35
N ARG A 269 -2.12 19.10 0.56
CA ARG A 269 -1.16 19.69 -0.37
C ARG A 269 0.23 19.61 0.24
N LYS A 270 1.19 19.08 -0.49
CA LYS A 270 2.59 19.05 -0.04
C LYS A 270 3.15 20.47 0.04
N SER A 271 3.88 20.76 1.11
CA SER A 271 4.58 22.03 1.24
C SER A 271 5.69 22.07 0.19
N GLY A 272 5.60 22.98 -0.75
CA GLY A 272 6.48 23.11 -1.92
C GLY A 272 5.73 23.22 -3.25
N ASP A 273 4.45 22.88 -3.31
CA ASP A 273 3.63 23.03 -4.52
C ASP A 273 3.09 24.47 -4.73
N ASP A 274 3.27 25.37 -3.76
CA ASP A 274 2.74 26.75 -3.80
C ASP A 274 3.62 27.76 -4.60
N SER A 275 4.68 27.30 -5.27
CA SER A 275 5.41 28.21 -6.14
C SER A 275 4.83 28.16 -7.57
N GLY A 276 3.89 29.05 -7.85
CA GLY A 276 3.52 29.46 -9.20
C GLY A 276 4.65 30.15 -9.95
N THR A 277 5.88 29.71 -9.76
CA THR A 277 7.07 30.04 -10.54
C THR A 277 7.46 28.80 -11.32
N ASP A 278 7.73 28.99 -12.58
CA ASP A 278 8.29 28.03 -13.54
C ASP A 278 9.41 27.20 -12.88
N VAL A 279 9.03 26.05 -12.26
CA VAL A 279 9.97 25.27 -11.41
C VAL A 279 10.83 24.44 -12.33
N SER A 280 11.94 25.02 -12.71
CA SER A 280 13.05 24.37 -13.43
C SER A 280 13.84 23.37 -12.55
N THR A 281 13.36 23.10 -11.32
CA THR A 281 14.01 22.21 -10.37
C THR A 281 13.15 20.98 -10.07
N GLU A 282 13.79 19.85 -9.81
CA GLU A 282 13.21 18.60 -9.33
C GLU A 282 13.85 18.23 -7.99
N THR A 283 13.11 17.59 -7.11
CA THR A 283 13.66 16.96 -5.91
C THR A 283 13.82 15.47 -6.14
N ASP A 284 14.98 14.93 -5.81
CA ASP A 284 15.18 13.48 -5.74
C ASP A 284 15.88 13.08 -4.43
N THR A 285 15.87 11.80 -4.13
CA THR A 285 16.54 11.25 -2.95
C THR A 285 17.78 10.49 -3.36
N ILE A 286 18.88 10.74 -2.64
CA ILE A 286 20.16 10.06 -2.84
C ILE A 286 20.67 9.52 -1.50
N VAL A 287 21.41 8.43 -1.53
CA VAL A 287 22.02 7.85 -0.34
C VAL A 287 23.51 8.14 -0.33
N LYS A 288 23.99 8.67 0.80
CA LYS A 288 25.40 8.85 1.10
C LYS A 288 25.86 7.67 1.95
N LEU A 289 26.91 6.99 1.48
CA LEU A 289 27.65 5.97 2.23
C LEU A 289 28.99 6.56 2.64
N GLU A 290 29.37 6.40 3.89
CA GLU A 290 30.64 6.88 4.43
C GLU A 290 31.37 5.78 5.22
N SER A 291 32.68 5.72 5.04
CA SER A 291 33.57 4.85 5.79
C SER A 291 34.91 5.51 6.07
N ASN A 292 35.40 5.36 7.31
CA ASN A 292 36.75 5.79 7.68
C ASN A 292 37.72 4.57 7.56
N ILE A 293 38.83 4.76 6.87
CA ILE A 293 39.79 3.71 6.52
C ILE A 293 41.18 4.19 6.89
N ASP A 294 41.86 3.54 7.84
CA ASP A 294 43.18 3.94 8.38
C ASP A 294 44.35 3.06 7.95
N ASP A 295 44.09 2.02 7.19
CA ASP A 295 45.09 1.01 6.82
C ASP A 295 45.00 0.56 5.35
N CYS A 296 44.48 1.41 4.47
CA CYS A 296 44.39 1.16 3.03
C CYS A 296 45.35 2.05 2.24
N THR A 297 46.01 1.48 1.20
CA THR A 297 46.90 2.26 0.35
C THR A 297 46.12 3.18 -0.62
N ALA A 298 46.76 4.24 -1.08
CA ALA A 298 46.18 5.14 -2.07
C ALA A 298 45.88 4.43 -3.40
N GLU A 299 46.74 3.45 -3.79
CA GLU A 299 46.49 2.65 -5.00
C GLU A 299 45.24 1.80 -4.89
N THR A 300 45.02 1.15 -3.73
CA THR A 300 43.80 0.40 -3.46
C THR A 300 42.58 1.30 -3.51
N LEU A 301 42.63 2.50 -2.90
CA LEU A 301 41.54 3.46 -2.97
C LEU A 301 41.26 3.92 -4.40
N GLY A 302 42.29 4.12 -5.24
CA GLY A 302 42.13 4.40 -6.65
C GLY A 302 41.33 3.31 -7.38
N TYR A 303 41.66 2.04 -7.15
CA TYR A 303 40.94 0.91 -7.72
C TYR A 303 39.49 0.81 -7.21
N VAL A 304 39.28 1.06 -5.92
CA VAL A 304 37.92 1.12 -5.33
C VAL A 304 37.05 2.16 -6.03
N MET A 305 37.62 3.33 -6.33
CA MET A 305 36.90 4.40 -7.06
C MET A 305 36.47 3.93 -8.45
N GLU A 306 37.34 3.25 -9.19
CA GLU A 306 36.99 2.70 -10.52
C GLU A 306 35.87 1.67 -10.41
N CYS A 307 35.93 0.77 -9.44
CA CYS A 307 34.88 -0.23 -9.19
C CYS A 307 33.52 0.42 -8.84
N LEU A 308 33.52 1.43 -7.95
CA LEU A 308 32.31 2.14 -7.53
C LEU A 308 31.66 2.87 -8.70
N TYR A 309 32.43 3.59 -9.52
CA TYR A 309 31.90 4.24 -10.73
C TYR A 309 31.41 3.22 -11.77
N GLY A 310 32.13 2.10 -11.93
CA GLY A 310 31.71 0.99 -12.80
C GLY A 310 30.40 0.35 -12.37
N ALA A 311 30.11 0.32 -11.07
CA ALA A 311 28.85 -0.16 -10.51
C ALA A 311 27.74 0.89 -10.48
N GLY A 312 28.01 2.12 -10.97
CA GLY A 312 27.02 3.16 -11.14
C GLY A 312 26.91 4.16 -10.00
N ALA A 313 27.93 4.29 -9.15
CA ALA A 313 27.99 5.38 -8.18
C ALA A 313 27.78 6.72 -8.87
N ARG A 314 26.95 7.60 -8.28
CA ARG A 314 26.75 8.97 -8.79
C ARG A 314 27.97 9.83 -8.56
N GLU A 315 28.58 9.64 -7.41
CA GLU A 315 29.81 10.30 -7.01
C GLU A 315 30.54 9.38 -6.03
N ALA A 316 31.84 9.37 -6.09
CA ALA A 316 32.69 8.77 -5.10
C ALA A 316 33.92 9.64 -4.93
N ASN A 317 34.32 9.87 -3.70
CA ASN A 317 35.52 10.61 -3.35
C ASN A 317 36.10 10.13 -2.03
N TYR A 318 37.34 10.49 -1.76
CA TYR A 318 37.94 10.28 -0.45
C TYR A 318 38.73 11.53 -0.01
N MET A 319 38.69 11.79 1.30
CA MET A 319 39.35 12.91 1.93
C MET A 319 40.27 12.42 3.03
N PRO A 320 41.49 13.03 3.21
CA PRO A 320 42.37 12.71 4.32
C PRO A 320 41.75 13.20 5.63
N VAL A 321 41.79 12.35 6.65
CA VAL A 321 41.29 12.66 7.99
C VAL A 321 42.25 12.10 9.03
N PHE A 322 42.18 12.61 10.26
CA PHE A 322 42.86 12.02 11.40
C PHE A 322 41.84 11.34 12.32
N MET A 323 42.10 10.09 12.62
CA MET A 323 41.25 9.27 13.50
C MET A 323 41.81 9.25 14.95
N LYS A 324 41.13 8.51 15.83
CA LYS A 324 41.62 8.27 17.20
C LYS A 324 43.08 7.83 17.19
N LYS A 325 43.83 8.18 18.25
CA LYS A 325 45.27 7.94 18.39
C LYS A 325 46.13 8.66 17.31
N ASN A 326 45.60 9.75 16.75
CA ASN A 326 46.26 10.57 15.74
C ASN A 326 46.71 9.79 14.49
N ARG A 327 45.93 8.79 14.05
CA ARG A 327 46.23 8.01 12.87
C ARG A 327 45.75 8.72 11.60
N PRO A 328 46.63 8.92 10.61
CA PRO A 328 46.21 9.35 9.28
C PRO A 328 45.28 8.30 8.67
N ALA A 329 44.18 8.75 8.04
CA ALA A 329 43.16 7.89 7.47
C ALA A 329 42.45 8.57 6.31
N TRP A 330 41.57 7.85 5.64
CA TRP A 330 40.75 8.33 4.55
C TRP A 330 39.28 8.21 4.92
N LEU A 331 38.52 9.28 4.69
CA LEU A 331 37.06 9.23 4.68
C LEU A 331 36.62 8.96 3.26
N LEU A 332 36.20 7.74 2.97
CA LEU A 332 35.53 7.39 1.70
C LEU A 332 34.07 7.81 1.78
N THR A 333 33.63 8.58 0.78
CA THR A 333 32.22 8.99 0.60
C THR A 333 31.72 8.54 -0.76
N VAL A 334 30.55 7.90 -0.80
CA VAL A 334 29.91 7.41 -2.03
C VAL A 334 28.46 7.89 -2.06
N LEU A 335 28.05 8.51 -3.16
CA LEU A 335 26.65 8.86 -3.43
C LEU A 335 26.06 7.90 -4.45
N CYS A 336 24.95 7.26 -4.10
CA CYS A 336 24.28 6.29 -4.97
C CYS A 336 22.75 6.32 -4.79
N LYS A 337 22.03 5.72 -5.72
CA LYS A 337 20.60 5.48 -5.54
C LYS A 337 20.38 4.37 -4.52
N LYS A 338 19.18 4.33 -3.92
CA LYS A 338 18.82 3.34 -2.89
C LYS A 338 18.98 1.89 -3.36
N GLU A 339 18.63 1.63 -4.61
CA GLU A 339 18.71 0.30 -5.21
C GLU A 339 20.17 -0.18 -5.41
N GLN A 340 21.12 0.75 -5.44
CA GLN A 340 22.54 0.49 -5.65
C GLN A 340 23.31 0.20 -4.34
N ILE A 341 22.71 0.47 -3.18
CA ILE A 341 23.36 0.31 -1.88
C ILE A 341 24.03 -1.07 -1.73
N PRO A 342 23.37 -2.21 -2.01
CA PRO A 342 24.00 -3.52 -1.81
C PRO A 342 25.26 -3.71 -2.65
N ALA A 343 25.24 -3.24 -3.90
CA ALA A 343 26.40 -3.34 -4.80
C ALA A 343 27.56 -2.44 -4.33
N MET A 344 27.27 -1.21 -3.89
CA MET A 344 28.29 -0.30 -3.36
C MET A 344 28.94 -0.85 -2.10
N GLU A 345 28.15 -1.33 -1.17
CA GLU A 345 28.67 -1.91 0.09
C GLU A 345 29.49 -3.16 -0.14
N GLN A 346 29.06 -4.03 -1.07
CA GLN A 346 29.84 -5.21 -1.44
C GLN A 346 31.24 -4.83 -1.96
N ILE A 347 31.31 -3.80 -2.80
CA ILE A 347 32.61 -3.28 -3.31
C ILE A 347 33.45 -2.74 -2.15
N ILE A 348 32.86 -1.87 -1.31
CA ILE A 348 33.57 -1.25 -0.19
C ILE A 348 34.12 -2.29 0.78
N PHE A 349 33.33 -3.28 1.19
CA PHE A 349 33.77 -4.33 2.10
C PHE A 349 34.79 -5.27 1.48
N ARG A 350 34.68 -5.56 0.18
CA ARG A 350 35.60 -6.49 -0.49
C ARG A 350 36.94 -5.87 -0.80
N GLU A 351 36.96 -4.60 -1.21
CA GLU A 351 38.16 -3.94 -1.76
C GLU A 351 38.84 -3.00 -0.74
N THR A 352 38.26 -2.81 0.45
CA THR A 352 38.87 -2.02 1.53
C THR A 352 38.99 -2.84 2.82
N THR A 353 39.66 -2.29 3.81
CA THR A 353 39.82 -2.88 5.15
C THR A 353 38.69 -2.45 6.11
N THR A 354 37.77 -1.67 5.68
CA THR A 354 36.69 -1.18 6.56
C THR A 354 35.77 -2.32 7.02
N ILE A 355 35.32 -2.23 8.26
CA ILE A 355 34.36 -3.16 8.87
C ILE A 355 32.98 -2.53 9.10
N GLY A 356 32.79 -1.28 8.68
CA GLY A 356 31.55 -0.56 8.90
C GLY A 356 31.33 0.59 7.93
N ILE A 357 30.08 0.74 7.49
CA ILE A 357 29.63 1.79 6.58
C ILE A 357 28.45 2.52 7.23
N ARG A 358 28.54 3.85 7.27
CA ARG A 358 27.43 4.72 7.69
C ARG A 358 26.56 5.02 6.48
N ARG A 359 25.25 5.03 6.66
CA ARG A 359 24.27 5.38 5.62
C ARG A 359 23.49 6.61 6.03
N GLN A 360 23.27 7.52 5.09
CA GLN A 360 22.42 8.68 5.26
C GLN A 360 21.61 8.89 3.98
N GLU A 361 20.30 8.87 4.10
CA GLU A 361 19.40 9.28 3.02
C GLU A 361 19.32 10.81 3.02
N MET A 362 19.41 11.44 1.84
CA MET A 362 19.42 12.89 1.69
C MET A 362 18.50 13.27 0.53
N GLU A 363 17.72 14.29 0.75
CA GLU A 363 17.01 14.98 -0.32
C GLU A 363 17.96 15.97 -1.01
N ARG A 364 17.82 16.10 -2.31
CA ARG A 364 18.54 17.10 -3.07
C ARG A 364 17.64 17.74 -4.12
N THR A 365 17.89 19.02 -4.38
CA THR A 365 17.28 19.76 -5.47
C THR A 365 18.18 19.68 -6.70
N ILE A 366 17.61 19.31 -7.84
CA ILE A 366 18.33 19.22 -9.12
C ILE A 366 17.62 20.05 -10.18
N LEU A 367 18.36 20.62 -11.12
CA LEU A 367 17.75 21.25 -12.30
C LEU A 367 17.22 20.16 -13.24
N LYS A 368 16.05 20.41 -13.83
CA LYS A 368 15.58 19.62 -14.97
C LYS A 368 16.62 19.64 -16.06
N ARG A 369 16.94 18.49 -16.61
CA ARG A 369 17.99 18.35 -17.60
C ARG A 369 17.61 17.37 -18.69
N GLU A 370 17.96 17.73 -19.92
CA GLU A 370 17.84 16.85 -21.07
C GLU A 370 19.21 16.68 -21.77
N LYS A 371 19.37 15.58 -22.47
CA LYS A 371 20.51 15.38 -23.35
C LYS A 371 20.18 15.92 -24.73
N ARG A 372 21.05 16.76 -25.27
CA ARG A 372 20.91 17.34 -26.61
C ARG A 372 22.23 17.22 -27.37
N THR A 373 22.17 16.97 -28.66
CA THR A 373 23.36 16.99 -29.52
C THR A 373 23.47 18.37 -30.18
N VAL A 374 24.61 19.02 -29.99
CA VAL A 374 24.92 20.32 -30.61
C VAL A 374 25.89 20.11 -31.77
N THR A 375 25.55 20.64 -32.94
CA THR A 375 26.42 20.59 -34.12
C THR A 375 27.36 21.76 -34.09
N THR A 376 28.65 21.48 -33.96
CA THR A 376 29.70 22.50 -34.05
C THR A 376 30.39 22.45 -35.44
N PRO A 377 31.14 23.46 -35.85
CA PRO A 377 31.90 23.42 -37.08
C PRO A 377 32.90 22.26 -37.18
N LEU A 378 33.21 21.62 -36.06
CA LEU A 378 34.19 20.53 -35.96
C LEU A 378 33.57 19.17 -35.75
N GLY A 379 32.26 19.12 -35.60
CA GLY A 379 31.50 17.89 -35.37
C GLY A 379 30.44 18.02 -34.29
N GLU A 380 29.75 16.92 -34.02
CA GLU A 380 28.69 16.84 -33.05
C GLU A 380 29.24 16.63 -31.63
N VAL A 381 28.62 17.32 -30.65
CA VAL A 381 28.96 17.23 -29.24
C VAL A 381 27.69 17.01 -28.43
N GLU A 382 27.66 15.98 -27.61
CA GLU A 382 26.60 15.77 -26.63
C GLU A 382 26.71 16.79 -25.50
N VAL A 383 25.60 17.45 -25.18
CA VAL A 383 25.49 18.44 -24.12
C VAL A 383 24.32 18.08 -23.20
N LYS A 384 24.45 18.36 -21.91
CA LYS A 384 23.33 18.44 -20.98
C LYS A 384 22.81 19.88 -21.03
N VAL A 385 21.51 20.01 -21.27
CA VAL A 385 20.84 21.31 -21.24
C VAL A 385 20.00 21.35 -19.96
N CYS A 386 20.23 22.35 -19.14
CA CYS A 386 19.43 22.62 -17.95
C CYS A 386 18.72 23.96 -18.14
N THR A 387 17.44 24.01 -17.71
CA THR A 387 16.68 25.27 -17.73
C THR A 387 16.56 25.78 -16.29
N PHE A 388 16.85 27.06 -16.11
CA PHE A 388 16.68 27.77 -14.84
C PHE A 388 16.31 29.24 -15.11
N ASP A 389 15.27 29.72 -14.45
CA ASP A 389 14.74 31.09 -14.61
C ASP A 389 14.50 31.47 -16.11
N GLY A 390 13.88 30.52 -16.85
CA GLY A 390 13.56 30.69 -18.27
C GLY A 390 14.77 30.70 -19.20
N LYS A 391 15.99 30.43 -18.71
CA LYS A 391 17.23 30.41 -19.49
C LYS A 391 17.78 29.00 -19.60
N GLU A 392 18.28 28.64 -20.77
CA GLU A 392 18.99 27.41 -21.01
C GLU A 392 20.49 27.54 -20.72
N TYR A 393 21.02 26.53 -20.03
CA TYR A 393 22.45 26.41 -19.74
C TYR A 393 22.97 25.11 -20.33
N PHE A 394 24.04 25.20 -21.10
CA PHE A 394 24.63 24.11 -21.86
C PHE A 394 25.89 23.59 -21.15
N TYR A 395 25.90 22.30 -20.81
CA TYR A 395 27.02 21.62 -20.17
C TYR A 395 27.51 20.47 -21.07
N PRO A 396 28.57 20.73 -21.90
CA PRO A 396 29.12 19.73 -22.78
C PRO A 396 29.61 18.48 -22.01
N GLU A 397 29.28 17.30 -22.52
CA GLU A 397 29.72 16.04 -21.92
C GLU A 397 31.23 15.84 -22.13
N TYR A 398 31.94 15.52 -21.05
CA TYR A 398 33.40 15.39 -21.03
C TYR A 398 33.94 14.47 -22.13
N GLU A 399 33.38 13.25 -22.23
CA GLU A 399 33.86 12.29 -23.24
C GLU A 399 33.57 12.72 -24.67
N SER A 400 32.50 13.47 -24.90
CA SER A 400 32.17 14.01 -26.22
C SER A 400 33.16 15.11 -26.63
N VAL A 401 33.45 16.04 -25.72
CA VAL A 401 34.47 17.09 -25.95
C VAL A 401 35.85 16.49 -26.12
N LYS A 402 36.23 15.49 -25.30
CA LYS A 402 37.52 14.76 -25.38
C LYS A 402 37.68 14.05 -26.73
N LYS A 403 36.62 13.43 -27.27
CA LYS A 403 36.63 12.85 -28.62
C LYS A 403 36.91 13.90 -29.70
N LEU A 404 36.24 15.07 -29.56
CA LEU A 404 36.44 16.18 -30.48
C LEU A 404 37.89 16.70 -30.45
N CYS A 405 38.46 16.91 -29.26
CA CYS A 405 39.85 17.28 -29.09
C CYS A 405 40.83 16.31 -29.75
N LYS A 406 40.64 15.00 -29.51
CA LYS A 406 41.47 13.95 -30.13
C LYS A 406 41.37 13.95 -31.67
N LYS A 407 40.20 14.28 -32.23
CA LYS A 407 39.98 14.31 -33.67
C LYS A 407 40.57 15.54 -34.34
N THR A 408 40.55 16.68 -33.66
CA THR A 408 40.87 17.99 -34.25
C THR A 408 42.25 18.56 -33.84
N GLY A 409 42.85 18.01 -32.76
CA GLY A 409 44.06 18.59 -32.15
C GLY A 409 43.81 19.88 -31.33
N MET A 410 42.54 20.29 -31.19
CA MET A 410 42.16 21.50 -30.47
C MET A 410 42.30 21.31 -28.96
N SER A 411 42.56 22.42 -28.25
CA SER A 411 42.57 22.36 -26.78
C SER A 411 41.17 22.08 -26.21
N TYR A 412 41.10 21.40 -25.04
CA TYR A 412 39.82 21.07 -24.38
C TYR A 412 39.00 22.33 -24.08
N LYS A 413 39.66 23.42 -23.66
CA LYS A 413 39.01 24.69 -23.35
C LYS A 413 38.33 25.31 -24.57
N GLU A 414 38.99 25.32 -25.72
CA GLU A 414 38.41 25.84 -26.97
C GLU A 414 37.25 25.00 -27.47
N ALA A 415 37.41 23.66 -27.49
CA ALA A 415 36.36 22.73 -27.88
C ALA A 415 35.14 22.82 -26.95
N TYR A 416 35.37 22.98 -25.64
CA TYR A 416 34.29 23.15 -24.65
C TYR A 416 33.53 24.47 -24.90
N HIS A 417 34.23 25.61 -25.06
CA HIS A 417 33.58 26.89 -25.35
C HIS A 417 32.79 26.89 -26.66
N MET A 418 33.26 26.17 -27.65
CA MET A 418 32.56 26.02 -28.93
C MET A 418 31.23 25.25 -28.74
N ALA A 419 31.25 24.19 -27.98
CA ALA A 419 30.06 23.41 -27.70
C ALA A 419 29.03 24.11 -26.79
N VAL A 420 29.45 25.08 -25.98
CA VAL A 420 28.54 25.94 -25.16
C VAL A 420 27.86 27.01 -25.99
N ARG A 421 28.51 27.50 -27.07
CA ARG A 421 28.01 28.59 -27.91
C ARG A 421 27.18 28.14 -29.12
N GLY A 422 27.26 26.84 -29.43
CA GLY A 422 26.60 26.20 -30.58
C GLY A 422 25.15 26.09 -30.44
#